data_5299d93866b4fa9d336bf0dfd26024fd
#
_entry.id   5299d93866b4fa9d336bf0dfd26024fd
#
_cell.length_a   1.000
_cell.length_b   1.000
_cell.length_c   1.000
_cell.angle_alpha   90.00
_cell.angle_beta   90.00
_cell.angle_gamma   90.00
#
_symmetry.space_group_name_H-M   'P 1'
#
loop_
_entity.id
_entity.type
_entity.pdbx_description
1 polymer ?
#
loop_
_entity_poly.entity_id
_entity_poly.type
_entity_poly.pdbx_seq_one_letter_code
_entity_poly.pdbx_strand_id
1 'polypeptide(L)'
;MSRFYSYINTAKTILSLYKGDIPFSTFLKNYFAKEKKYGSRDRRMISSLCYNYFRIGTALSNTTIEERLLTGLFLCNDVPNEILHNEKPEWNKKINSTLPGKILIAGIDVEAIFSFTDELSESIDINAFCASFLIQPKLFIRLRPGKQIIVKNKLTAAKIDFEEINNNCLALPNGTKLEEVVNLNREAVIQDMNSQKTGELITSVNSDTPPDVWDCCAASGGKSIMACDILSHINLMVSDIRQSILHNLQKRFKEAEIKDYNSFIADLTNYKNIHKNLGDKKFDVIICDAPCSGSGTWSRTPEQLTFFNKDEITKYNNLQRSICTNTIPFLKKGGYFLYITCSVFKSENEDIVEFIKLQFLLTLVKMELLKGYEMKADTMFAALFRFC
;
A
#
# COMPACT_ATOMS: atom_id res chain seq x y z
N MET A 1 -7.50 15.01 37.67
CA MET A 1 -7.19 15.20 36.21
C MET A 1 -8.27 14.52 35.38
N SER A 2 -8.79 15.21 34.35
CA SER A 2 -9.81 14.58 33.50
C SER A 2 -9.17 13.42 32.71
N ARG A 3 -9.96 12.38 32.38
CA ARG A 3 -9.53 11.21 31.62
C ARG A 3 -8.90 11.61 30.26
N PHE A 4 -9.38 12.70 29.68
CA PHE A 4 -8.94 13.20 28.36
C PHE A 4 -7.54 13.80 28.40
N TYR A 5 -7.20 14.53 29.44
CA TYR A 5 -5.85 15.02 29.69
C TYR A 5 -4.84 13.87 29.82
N SER A 6 -5.26 12.76 30.43
CA SER A 6 -4.44 11.54 30.49
C SER A 6 -4.17 10.95 29.09
N TYR A 7 -5.15 10.96 28.16
CA TYR A 7 -4.95 10.46 26.81
C TYR A 7 -3.97 11.30 26.00
N ILE A 8 -4.09 12.63 26.05
CA ILE A 8 -3.16 13.57 25.41
C ILE A 8 -1.74 13.36 25.94
N ASN A 9 -1.56 13.30 27.27
CA ASN A 9 -0.24 13.09 27.85
C ASN A 9 0.36 11.73 27.48
N THR A 10 -0.45 10.69 27.45
CA THR A 10 0.03 9.37 27.01
C THR A 10 0.43 9.39 25.53
N ALA A 11 -0.36 10.03 24.67
CA ALA A 11 -0.01 10.19 23.25
C ALA A 11 1.31 10.98 23.10
N LYS A 12 1.49 12.08 23.85
CA LYS A 12 2.75 12.85 23.86
C LYS A 12 3.94 11.97 24.27
N THR A 13 3.78 11.13 25.30
CA THR A 13 4.82 10.19 25.75
C THR A 13 5.15 9.17 24.65
N ILE A 14 4.15 8.56 24.01
CA ILE A 14 4.32 7.61 22.93
C ILE A 14 5.07 8.25 21.76
N LEU A 15 4.65 9.44 21.33
CA LEU A 15 5.27 10.16 20.22
C LEU A 15 6.72 10.57 20.51
N SER A 16 7.05 10.94 21.75
CA SER A 16 8.43 11.26 22.15
C SER A 16 9.36 10.03 22.21
N LEU A 17 8.81 8.86 22.49
CA LEU A 17 9.56 7.60 22.56
C LEU A 17 9.77 6.92 21.19
N TYR A 18 8.88 7.16 20.25
CA TYR A 18 8.95 6.55 18.92
C TYR A 18 10.04 7.21 18.06
N LYS A 19 10.87 6.39 17.40
CA LYS A 19 12.03 6.84 16.61
C LYS A 19 11.95 6.49 15.12
N GLY A 20 10.85 5.85 14.68
CA GLY A 20 10.71 5.43 13.28
C GLY A 20 11.48 4.18 12.87
N ASP A 21 12.12 3.49 13.80
CA ASP A 21 12.98 2.31 13.59
C ASP A 21 12.21 1.01 13.29
N ILE A 22 10.97 0.94 13.70
CA ILE A 22 10.04 -0.17 13.43
C ILE A 22 8.67 0.39 13.02
N PRO A 23 7.78 -0.39 12.37
CA PRO A 23 6.43 0.05 12.08
C PRO A 23 5.70 0.55 13.34
N PHE A 24 5.04 1.69 13.27
CA PHE A 24 4.39 2.32 14.42
C PHE A 24 3.33 1.41 15.08
N SER A 25 2.61 0.61 14.28
CA SER A 25 1.67 -0.40 14.78
C SER A 25 2.34 -1.43 15.69
N THR A 26 3.56 -1.86 15.33
CA THR A 26 4.37 -2.80 16.13
C THR A 26 4.85 -2.12 17.42
N PHE A 27 5.31 -0.86 17.31
CA PHE A 27 5.72 -0.06 18.47
C PHE A 27 4.56 0.09 19.48
N LEU A 28 3.36 0.48 19.02
CA LEU A 28 2.16 0.59 19.85
C LEU A 28 1.79 -0.72 20.52
N LYS A 29 1.83 -1.83 19.78
CA LYS A 29 1.57 -3.16 20.34
C LYS A 29 2.53 -3.47 21.50
N ASN A 30 3.82 -3.22 21.32
CA ASN A 30 4.85 -3.45 22.33
C ASN A 30 4.70 -2.49 23.53
N TYR A 31 4.38 -1.23 23.28
CA TYR A 31 4.12 -0.25 24.34
C TYR A 31 2.94 -0.68 25.22
N PHE A 32 1.79 -0.99 24.65
CA PHE A 32 0.62 -1.40 25.40
C PHE A 32 0.72 -2.80 26.01
N ALA A 33 1.60 -3.68 25.53
CA ALA A 33 1.90 -4.94 26.19
C ALA A 33 2.63 -4.75 27.53
N LYS A 34 3.48 -3.70 27.61
CA LYS A 34 4.19 -3.30 28.85
C LYS A 34 3.28 -2.49 29.78
N GLU A 35 2.50 -1.57 29.25
CA GLU A 35 1.61 -0.68 29.97
C GLU A 35 0.20 -1.27 30.14
N LYS A 36 0.05 -2.27 31.02
CA LYS A 36 -1.20 -3.04 31.17
C LYS A 36 -2.40 -2.25 31.74
N LYS A 37 -2.17 -1.01 32.24
CA LYS A 37 -3.21 -0.15 32.83
C LYS A 37 -4.27 0.34 31.84
N TYR A 38 -3.99 0.29 30.53
CA TYR A 38 -4.92 0.76 29.52
C TYR A 38 -5.86 -0.34 29.03
N GLY A 39 -7.18 -0.12 29.14
CA GLY A 39 -8.20 -0.98 28.55
C GLY A 39 -8.26 -0.85 27.02
N SER A 40 -9.06 -1.69 26.36
CA SER A 40 -9.19 -1.69 24.90
C SER A 40 -9.67 -0.36 24.31
N ARG A 41 -10.62 0.30 24.99
CA ARG A 41 -11.14 1.62 24.61
C ARG A 41 -10.06 2.70 24.72
N ASP A 42 -9.28 2.69 25.80
CA ASP A 42 -8.22 3.67 26.02
C ASP A 42 -7.11 3.51 24.98
N ARG A 43 -6.67 2.28 24.73
CA ARG A 43 -5.67 1.96 23.69
C ARG A 43 -6.11 2.46 22.32
N ARG A 44 -7.38 2.24 21.96
CA ARG A 44 -7.93 2.70 20.68
C ARG A 44 -7.89 4.22 20.56
N MET A 45 -8.32 4.94 21.60
CA MET A 45 -8.33 6.41 21.62
C MET A 45 -6.91 6.99 21.53
N ILE A 46 -5.98 6.48 22.34
CA ILE A 46 -4.58 6.93 22.36
C ILE A 46 -3.91 6.63 21.01
N SER A 47 -4.12 5.44 20.45
CA SER A 47 -3.60 5.09 19.12
C SER A 47 -4.14 6.02 18.03
N SER A 48 -5.45 6.30 18.06
CA SER A 48 -6.08 7.22 17.10
C SER A 48 -5.46 8.63 17.18
N LEU A 49 -5.22 9.15 18.38
CA LEU A 49 -4.54 10.44 18.56
C LEU A 49 -3.15 10.44 17.92
N CYS A 50 -2.36 9.38 18.14
CA CYS A 50 -1.02 9.27 17.57
C CYS A 50 -1.05 9.15 16.04
N TYR A 51 -1.96 8.34 15.48
CA TYR A 51 -2.10 8.25 14.02
C TYR A 51 -2.55 9.57 13.41
N ASN A 52 -3.50 10.27 14.03
CA ASN A 52 -3.97 11.57 13.56
C ASN A 52 -2.84 12.63 13.61
N TYR A 53 -1.96 12.57 14.62
CA TYR A 53 -0.75 13.40 14.69
C TYR A 53 0.17 13.15 13.49
N PHE A 54 0.41 11.88 13.13
CA PHE A 54 1.26 11.57 11.98
C PHE A 54 0.62 11.95 10.64
N ARG A 55 -0.73 11.89 10.53
CA ARG A 55 -1.46 12.25 9.31
C ARG A 55 -1.30 13.70 8.88
N ILE A 56 -1.01 14.62 9.80
CA ILE A 56 -0.70 16.01 9.46
C ILE A 56 0.76 16.20 9.02
N GLY A 57 1.53 15.12 8.93
CA GLY A 57 2.89 15.08 8.38
C GLY A 57 3.80 16.15 8.96
N THR A 58 4.40 16.98 8.11
CA THR A 58 5.28 18.10 8.51
C THR A 58 4.53 19.42 8.67
N ALA A 59 3.23 19.47 8.40
CA ALA A 59 2.43 20.66 8.71
C ALA A 59 2.48 20.98 10.22
N LEU A 60 2.56 22.25 10.54
CA LEU A 60 2.67 22.74 11.93
C LEU A 60 3.91 22.23 12.68
N SER A 61 5.00 21.90 11.99
CA SER A 61 6.24 21.43 12.62
C SER A 61 6.81 22.37 13.71
N ASN A 62 6.51 23.66 13.61
CA ASN A 62 6.95 24.70 14.53
C ASN A 62 6.00 24.90 15.74
N THR A 63 4.99 24.04 15.91
CA THR A 63 4.03 24.12 17.02
C THR A 63 4.26 23.02 18.06
N THR A 64 3.53 23.06 19.17
CA THR A 64 3.63 22.03 20.21
C THR A 64 3.04 20.69 19.76
N ILE A 65 3.51 19.58 20.33
CA ILE A 65 2.92 18.25 20.09
C ILE A 65 1.42 18.24 20.42
N GLU A 66 1.01 18.96 21.46
CA GLU A 66 -0.38 19.05 21.87
C GLU A 66 -1.25 19.75 20.81
N GLU A 67 -0.80 20.89 20.27
CA GLU A 67 -1.52 21.59 19.20
C GLU A 67 -1.65 20.71 17.95
N ARG A 68 -0.59 20.01 17.58
CA ARG A 68 -0.61 19.04 16.47
C ARG A 68 -1.55 17.87 16.73
N LEU A 69 -1.62 17.33 17.96
CA LEU A 69 -2.59 16.29 18.33
C LEU A 69 -4.03 16.76 18.18
N LEU A 70 -4.33 17.98 18.68
CA LEU A 70 -5.67 18.58 18.60
C LEU A 70 -6.06 18.88 17.14
N THR A 71 -5.13 19.42 16.35
CA THR A 71 -5.34 19.69 14.91
C THR A 71 -5.58 18.39 14.14
N GLY A 72 -4.75 17.38 14.35
CA GLY A 72 -4.96 16.06 13.72
C GLY A 72 -6.30 15.42 14.13
N LEU A 73 -6.68 15.55 15.42
CA LEU A 73 -7.97 15.07 15.91
C LEU A 73 -9.15 15.78 15.23
N PHE A 74 -9.06 17.09 14.99
CA PHE A 74 -10.09 17.86 14.31
C PHE A 74 -10.20 17.51 12.81
N LEU A 75 -9.06 17.47 12.14
CA LEU A 75 -9.02 17.26 10.68
C LEU A 75 -9.42 15.84 10.25
N CYS A 76 -9.04 14.82 11.04
CA CYS A 76 -9.21 13.41 10.68
C CYS A 76 -10.50 12.76 11.20
N ASN A 77 -11.38 13.49 11.88
CA ASN A 77 -12.63 12.96 12.44
C ASN A 77 -13.82 13.81 12.07
N ASP A 78 -14.98 13.18 11.92
CA ASP A 78 -16.25 13.82 11.55
C ASP A 78 -17.30 13.73 12.67
N VAL A 79 -16.91 13.29 13.87
CA VAL A 79 -17.83 13.10 15.00
C VAL A 79 -17.36 13.93 16.18
N PRO A 80 -18.25 14.70 16.84
CA PRO A 80 -17.93 15.43 18.07
C PRO A 80 -17.31 14.52 19.12
N ASN A 81 -16.29 15.03 19.81
CA ASN A 81 -15.61 14.27 20.84
C ASN A 81 -15.27 15.14 22.06
N GLU A 82 -15.11 14.47 23.19
CA GLU A 82 -14.94 15.14 24.47
C GLU A 82 -13.59 15.86 24.60
N ILE A 83 -12.55 15.42 23.87
CA ILE A 83 -11.24 16.10 23.89
C ILE A 83 -11.38 17.48 23.25
N LEU A 84 -11.91 17.55 22.02
CA LEU A 84 -12.14 18.83 21.35
C LEU A 84 -13.20 19.69 22.06
N HIS A 85 -14.19 19.05 22.67
CA HIS A 85 -15.21 19.81 23.45
C HIS A 85 -14.55 20.62 24.58
N ASN A 86 -13.55 20.05 25.24
CA ASN A 86 -12.86 20.70 26.35
C ASN A 86 -11.73 21.66 25.91
N GLU A 87 -10.91 21.21 24.93
CA GLU A 87 -9.69 21.93 24.56
C GLU A 87 -9.90 22.94 23.42
N LYS A 88 -10.82 22.65 22.49
CA LYS A 88 -11.10 23.46 21.30
C LYS A 88 -12.62 23.45 21.00
N PRO A 89 -13.49 23.99 21.88
CA PRO A 89 -14.96 23.87 21.74
C PRO A 89 -15.49 24.39 20.40
N GLU A 90 -14.89 25.45 19.84
CA GLU A 90 -15.32 26.00 18.54
C GLU A 90 -15.01 25.03 17.38
N TRP A 91 -13.90 24.30 17.45
CA TRP A 91 -13.60 23.25 16.47
C TRP A 91 -14.57 22.07 16.60
N ASN A 92 -14.91 21.69 17.82
CA ASN A 92 -15.86 20.60 18.05
C ASN A 92 -17.26 20.92 17.49
N LYS A 93 -17.71 22.18 17.54
CA LYS A 93 -18.95 22.64 16.90
C LYS A 93 -18.89 22.55 15.37
N LYS A 94 -17.68 22.63 14.78
CA LYS A 94 -17.44 22.61 13.33
C LYS A 94 -16.92 21.27 12.82
N ILE A 95 -16.92 20.21 13.65
CA ILE A 95 -16.35 18.89 13.31
C ILE A 95 -16.96 18.24 12.08
N ASN A 96 -18.25 18.53 11.83
CA ASN A 96 -18.98 18.01 10.65
C ASN A 96 -18.79 18.83 9.38
N SER A 97 -17.94 19.88 9.40
CA SER A 97 -17.60 20.63 8.19
C SER A 97 -16.87 19.74 7.18
N THR A 98 -16.95 20.09 5.89
CA THR A 98 -16.17 19.43 4.85
C THR A 98 -14.67 19.54 5.13
N LEU A 99 -13.87 18.60 4.62
CA LEU A 99 -12.43 18.62 4.85
C LEU A 99 -11.77 19.94 4.43
N PRO A 100 -12.06 20.56 3.25
CA PRO A 100 -11.57 21.89 2.91
C PRO A 100 -11.98 22.96 3.93
N GLY A 101 -13.21 22.90 4.46
CA GLY A 101 -13.66 23.82 5.51
C GLY A 101 -12.89 23.65 6.81
N LYS A 102 -12.57 22.41 7.21
CA LYS A 102 -11.74 22.13 8.40
C LYS A 102 -10.29 22.60 8.22
N ILE A 103 -9.71 22.40 7.02
CA ILE A 103 -8.37 22.90 6.69
C ILE A 103 -8.29 24.42 6.84
N LEU A 104 -9.29 25.14 6.31
CA LEU A 104 -9.39 26.60 6.45
C LEU A 104 -9.51 27.03 7.92
N ILE A 105 -10.38 26.37 8.70
CA ILE A 105 -10.58 26.67 10.13
C ILE A 105 -9.31 26.39 10.95
N ALA A 106 -8.59 25.32 10.65
CA ALA A 106 -7.35 24.96 11.31
C ALA A 106 -6.16 25.84 10.89
N GLY A 107 -6.28 26.56 9.75
CA GLY A 107 -5.23 27.43 9.22
C GLY A 107 -3.96 26.70 8.83
N ILE A 108 -4.08 25.45 8.33
CA ILE A 108 -2.92 24.68 7.88
C ILE A 108 -2.69 24.85 6.37
N ASP A 109 -1.41 24.87 6.02
CA ASP A 109 -1.00 24.64 4.63
C ASP A 109 -1.04 23.14 4.35
N VAL A 110 -1.92 22.72 3.44
CA VAL A 110 -2.14 21.29 3.13
C VAL A 110 -0.92 20.68 2.40
N GLU A 111 -0.21 21.46 1.59
CA GLU A 111 0.98 20.98 0.89
C GLU A 111 2.13 20.71 1.86
N ALA A 112 2.18 21.43 2.99
CA ALA A 112 3.16 21.18 4.04
C ALA A 112 2.98 19.83 4.77
N ILE A 113 1.90 19.07 4.49
CA ILE A 113 1.74 17.70 5.03
C ILE A 113 2.80 16.76 4.46
N PHE A 114 3.14 16.91 3.17
CA PHE A 114 4.07 16.03 2.46
C PHE A 114 5.31 16.81 2.01
N SER A 115 6.45 16.54 2.64
CA SER A 115 7.69 17.30 2.45
C SER A 115 8.47 17.00 1.18
N PHE A 116 7.97 16.10 0.30
CA PHE A 116 8.66 15.64 -0.90
C PHE A 116 7.90 15.98 -2.19
N THR A 117 7.20 17.13 -2.21
CA THR A 117 6.35 17.55 -3.34
C THR A 117 7.12 17.70 -4.64
N ASP A 118 8.40 18.09 -4.58
CA ASP A 118 9.29 18.25 -5.73
C ASP A 118 9.69 16.92 -6.39
N GLU A 119 9.50 15.79 -5.69
CA GLU A 119 9.85 14.45 -6.16
C GLU A 119 8.67 13.71 -6.79
N LEU A 120 7.46 14.30 -6.75
CA LEU A 120 6.24 13.65 -7.22
C LEU A 120 6.21 13.43 -8.73
N SER A 121 5.56 12.35 -9.17
CA SER A 121 5.16 12.14 -10.57
C SER A 121 4.31 13.31 -11.08
N GLU A 122 4.54 13.75 -12.31
CA GLU A 122 3.97 15.00 -12.88
C GLU A 122 2.43 15.04 -12.90
N SER A 123 1.77 13.89 -12.96
CA SER A 123 0.31 13.81 -13.03
C SER A 123 -0.40 13.89 -11.67
N ILE A 124 0.32 14.04 -10.56
CA ILE A 124 -0.26 14.12 -9.22
C ILE A 124 -0.79 15.53 -8.97
N ASP A 125 -2.04 15.63 -8.54
CA ASP A 125 -2.57 16.84 -7.92
C ASP A 125 -2.04 16.91 -6.48
N ILE A 126 -1.12 17.82 -6.23
CA ILE A 126 -0.41 17.97 -4.95
C ILE A 126 -1.39 18.22 -3.81
N ASN A 127 -2.35 19.14 -3.98
CA ASN A 127 -3.31 19.50 -2.97
C ASN A 127 -4.23 18.32 -2.61
N ALA A 128 -4.78 17.65 -3.62
CA ALA A 128 -5.64 16.48 -3.41
C ALA A 128 -4.88 15.31 -2.77
N PHE A 129 -3.64 15.07 -3.22
CA PHE A 129 -2.77 14.05 -2.66
C PHE A 129 -2.43 14.33 -1.18
N CYS A 130 -1.97 15.52 -0.85
CA CYS A 130 -1.65 15.91 0.52
C CYS A 130 -2.87 15.86 1.44
N ALA A 131 -4.04 16.37 0.98
CA ALA A 131 -5.29 16.29 1.74
C ALA A 131 -5.73 14.85 2.01
N SER A 132 -5.41 13.90 1.13
CA SER A 132 -5.81 12.49 1.28
C SER A 132 -5.21 11.83 2.51
N PHE A 133 -4.07 12.29 3.02
CA PHE A 133 -3.48 11.77 4.26
C PHE A 133 -4.37 12.00 5.48
N LEU A 134 -5.21 13.02 5.47
CA LEU A 134 -6.18 13.33 6.53
C LEU A 134 -7.37 12.37 6.55
N ILE A 135 -7.50 11.51 5.53
CA ILE A 135 -8.61 10.58 5.37
C ILE A 135 -8.10 9.14 5.61
N GLN A 136 -8.85 8.37 6.41
CA GLN A 136 -8.54 6.96 6.61
C GLN A 136 -8.83 6.16 5.34
N PRO A 137 -7.85 5.40 4.79
CA PRO A 137 -8.08 4.52 3.64
C PRO A 137 -9.10 3.42 3.96
N LYS A 138 -9.82 2.97 2.92
CA LYS A 138 -10.70 1.80 2.99
C LYS A 138 -9.91 0.49 2.98
N LEU A 139 -10.54 -0.59 3.44
CA LEU A 139 -10.07 -1.95 3.22
C LEU A 139 -10.65 -2.44 1.90
N PHE A 140 -9.79 -2.80 0.95
CA PHE A 140 -10.24 -3.38 -0.32
C PHE A 140 -10.00 -4.87 -0.37
N ILE A 141 -10.95 -5.59 -0.98
CA ILE A 141 -10.82 -7.02 -1.25
C ILE A 141 -11.07 -7.29 -2.73
N ARG A 142 -10.27 -8.20 -3.27
CA ARG A 142 -10.48 -8.77 -4.60
C ARG A 142 -11.20 -10.10 -4.47
N LEU A 143 -12.37 -10.19 -5.10
CA LEU A 143 -13.15 -11.42 -5.15
C LEU A 143 -12.52 -12.41 -6.14
N ARG A 144 -12.35 -13.67 -5.72
CA ARG A 144 -11.82 -14.70 -6.60
C ARG A 144 -12.87 -15.11 -7.66
N PRO A 145 -12.46 -15.62 -8.83
CA PRO A 145 -13.39 -16.06 -9.87
C PRO A 145 -14.49 -16.98 -9.35
N GLY A 146 -15.76 -16.65 -9.66
CA GLY A 146 -16.93 -17.40 -9.24
C GLY A 146 -17.32 -17.29 -7.75
N LYS A 147 -16.68 -16.39 -6.97
CA LYS A 147 -16.96 -16.23 -5.54
C LYS A 147 -17.77 -14.97 -5.18
N GLN A 148 -18.15 -14.17 -6.17
CA GLN A 148 -18.80 -12.87 -5.99
C GLN A 148 -20.08 -12.96 -5.15
N ILE A 149 -21.00 -13.82 -5.53
CA ILE A 149 -22.30 -13.99 -4.85
C ILE A 149 -22.09 -14.53 -3.42
N ILE A 150 -21.23 -15.54 -3.26
CA ILE A 150 -20.98 -16.17 -1.95
C ILE A 150 -20.43 -15.16 -0.95
N VAL A 151 -19.41 -14.36 -1.38
CA VAL A 151 -18.78 -13.37 -0.48
C VAL A 151 -19.77 -12.25 -0.13
N LYS A 152 -20.50 -11.70 -1.09
CA LYS A 152 -21.51 -10.66 -0.83
C LYS A 152 -22.59 -11.13 0.14
N ASN A 153 -23.10 -12.36 -0.05
CA ASN A 153 -24.10 -12.94 0.86
C ASN A 153 -23.56 -13.12 2.29
N LYS A 154 -22.31 -13.55 2.43
CA LYS A 154 -21.65 -13.69 3.75
C LYS A 154 -21.49 -12.33 4.44
N LEU A 155 -21.05 -11.31 3.74
CA LEU A 155 -20.90 -9.95 4.28
C LEU A 155 -22.27 -9.39 4.72
N THR A 156 -23.31 -9.54 3.89
CA THR A 156 -24.67 -9.11 4.21
C THR A 156 -25.22 -9.85 5.44
N ALA A 157 -25.06 -11.18 5.51
CA ALA A 157 -25.49 -11.98 6.67
C ALA A 157 -24.78 -11.56 7.96
N ALA A 158 -23.49 -11.20 7.86
CA ALA A 158 -22.69 -10.68 8.98
C ALA A 158 -22.96 -9.19 9.30
N LYS A 159 -23.84 -8.52 8.56
CA LYS A 159 -24.15 -7.08 8.67
C LYS A 159 -22.89 -6.20 8.53
N ILE A 160 -22.00 -6.58 7.64
CA ILE A 160 -20.82 -5.80 7.28
C ILE A 160 -21.18 -4.96 6.06
N ASP A 161 -21.09 -3.64 6.22
CA ASP A 161 -21.30 -2.71 5.11
C ASP A 161 -20.15 -2.82 4.10
N PHE A 162 -20.48 -2.78 2.83
CA PHE A 162 -19.53 -2.75 1.73
C PHE A 162 -20.01 -1.92 0.56
N GLU A 163 -19.08 -1.39 -0.20
CA GLU A 163 -19.32 -0.67 -1.45
C GLU A 163 -18.76 -1.51 -2.61
N GLU A 164 -19.56 -1.72 -3.64
CA GLU A 164 -19.11 -2.38 -4.86
C GLU A 164 -18.36 -1.38 -5.75
N ILE A 165 -17.07 -1.54 -5.89
CA ILE A 165 -16.25 -0.74 -6.79
C ILE A 165 -16.41 -1.24 -8.23
N ASN A 166 -16.37 -2.56 -8.39
CA ASN A 166 -16.67 -3.29 -9.61
C ASN A 166 -17.05 -4.74 -9.27
N ASN A 167 -17.29 -5.57 -10.29
CA ASN A 167 -17.72 -6.97 -10.11
C ASN A 167 -16.79 -7.81 -9.21
N ASN A 168 -15.50 -7.49 -9.17
CA ASN A 168 -14.47 -8.25 -8.45
C ASN A 168 -13.81 -7.48 -7.31
N CYS A 169 -14.18 -6.22 -7.08
CA CYS A 169 -13.58 -5.38 -6.04
C CYS A 169 -14.65 -4.81 -5.12
N LEU A 170 -14.51 -5.09 -3.82
CA LEU A 170 -15.32 -4.47 -2.77
C LEU A 170 -14.45 -3.61 -1.86
N ALA A 171 -15.02 -2.48 -1.42
CA ALA A 171 -14.44 -1.62 -0.40
C ALA A 171 -15.23 -1.76 0.91
N LEU A 172 -14.52 -1.96 2.02
CA LEU A 172 -15.06 -2.14 3.36
C LEU A 172 -14.51 -1.06 4.31
N PRO A 173 -15.19 -0.83 5.45
CA PRO A 173 -14.63 -0.01 6.52
C PRO A 173 -13.27 -0.55 6.97
N ASN A 174 -12.32 0.36 7.24
CA ASN A 174 -11.04 -0.04 7.79
C ASN A 174 -11.22 -0.73 9.15
N GLY A 175 -10.45 -1.80 9.39
CA GLY A 175 -10.54 -2.60 10.62
C GLY A 175 -11.64 -3.65 10.63
N THR A 176 -12.33 -3.89 9.50
CA THR A 176 -13.24 -5.03 9.34
C THR A 176 -12.47 -6.33 9.55
N LYS A 177 -12.96 -7.19 10.45
CA LYS A 177 -12.40 -8.52 10.72
C LYS A 177 -12.92 -9.53 9.70
N LEU A 178 -12.36 -9.47 8.52
CA LEU A 178 -12.83 -10.23 7.36
C LEU A 178 -12.63 -11.73 7.52
N GLU A 179 -11.58 -12.15 8.21
CA GLU A 179 -11.23 -13.55 8.49
C GLU A 179 -12.28 -14.31 9.30
N GLU A 180 -13.14 -13.61 10.02
CA GLU A 180 -14.25 -14.22 10.78
C GLU A 180 -15.44 -14.58 9.87
N VAL A 181 -15.50 -14.06 8.62
CA VAL A 181 -16.66 -14.15 7.73
C VAL A 181 -16.33 -14.80 6.39
N VAL A 182 -15.15 -14.50 5.84
CA VAL A 182 -14.74 -14.91 4.49
C VAL A 182 -13.50 -15.78 4.56
N ASN A 183 -13.46 -16.85 3.77
CA ASN A 183 -12.25 -17.66 3.63
C ASN A 183 -11.21 -16.90 2.81
N LEU A 184 -10.28 -16.24 3.51
CA LEU A 184 -9.21 -15.44 2.86
C LEU A 184 -8.38 -16.32 1.92
N ASN A 185 -7.92 -15.69 0.84
CA ASN A 185 -7.20 -16.26 -0.27
C ASN A 185 -7.98 -17.30 -1.12
N ARG A 186 -8.97 -18.00 -0.55
CA ARG A 186 -9.84 -18.94 -1.28
C ARG A 186 -11.04 -18.26 -1.94
N GLU A 187 -11.71 -17.35 -1.22
CA GLU A 187 -12.93 -16.65 -1.68
C GLU A 187 -12.64 -15.21 -2.05
N ALA A 188 -11.81 -14.54 -1.25
CA ALA A 188 -11.36 -13.18 -1.48
C ALA A 188 -9.92 -12.98 -1.02
N VAL A 189 -9.22 -12.06 -1.66
CA VAL A 189 -7.85 -11.64 -1.32
C VAL A 189 -7.91 -10.21 -0.81
N ILE A 190 -7.34 -9.94 0.37
CA ILE A 190 -7.10 -8.55 0.80
C ILE A 190 -6.05 -7.98 -0.14
N GLN A 191 -6.46 -7.04 -0.98
CA GLN A 191 -5.63 -6.41 -1.99
C GLN A 191 -6.22 -5.04 -2.31
N ASP A 192 -5.41 -4.00 -2.25
CA ASP A 192 -5.85 -2.65 -2.58
C ASP A 192 -6.42 -2.56 -4.00
N MET A 193 -7.38 -1.66 -4.22
CA MET A 193 -8.07 -1.48 -5.49
C MET A 193 -7.10 -1.23 -6.65
N ASN A 194 -6.13 -0.35 -6.46
CA ASN A 194 -5.16 -0.05 -7.52
C ASN A 194 -4.14 -1.16 -7.72
N SER A 195 -3.81 -1.91 -6.66
CA SER A 195 -3.05 -3.15 -6.81
C SER A 195 -3.79 -4.19 -7.67
N GLN A 196 -5.12 -4.23 -7.59
CA GLN A 196 -5.94 -5.09 -8.47
C GLN A 196 -5.91 -4.59 -9.92
N LYS A 197 -6.03 -3.28 -10.14
CA LYS A 197 -6.01 -2.68 -11.50
C LYS A 197 -4.70 -2.92 -12.25
N THR A 198 -3.56 -3.06 -11.56
CA THR A 198 -2.30 -3.40 -12.24
C THR A 198 -2.39 -4.72 -13.01
N GLY A 199 -3.25 -5.65 -12.57
CA GLY A 199 -3.50 -6.92 -13.26
C GLY A 199 -4.22 -6.78 -14.59
N GLU A 200 -4.97 -5.70 -14.81
CA GLU A 200 -5.66 -5.46 -16.09
C GLU A 200 -4.67 -5.35 -17.26
N LEU A 201 -3.43 -4.95 -16.97
CA LEU A 201 -2.38 -4.81 -17.97
C LEU A 201 -1.95 -6.16 -18.59
N ILE A 202 -2.09 -7.26 -17.86
CA ILE A 202 -1.72 -8.60 -18.37
C ILE A 202 -2.91 -9.38 -18.99
N THR A 203 -4.11 -8.80 -19.02
CA THR A 203 -5.29 -9.47 -19.63
C THR A 203 -5.14 -9.69 -21.14
N SER A 204 -4.31 -8.90 -21.81
CA SER A 204 -4.03 -9.00 -23.24
C SER A 204 -2.97 -10.06 -23.59
N VAL A 205 -2.43 -10.75 -22.61
CA VAL A 205 -1.48 -11.87 -22.85
C VAL A 205 -2.26 -13.06 -23.35
N ASN A 206 -2.26 -13.24 -24.66
CA ASN A 206 -2.86 -14.40 -25.32
C ASN A 206 -1.75 -15.39 -25.69
N SER A 207 -1.93 -16.67 -25.33
CA SER A 207 -1.03 -17.76 -25.67
C SER A 207 -1.85 -19.03 -25.94
N ASP A 208 -1.49 -19.79 -26.98
CA ASP A 208 -2.11 -21.08 -27.29
C ASP A 208 -1.72 -22.17 -26.27
N THR A 209 -0.69 -21.93 -25.49
CA THR A 209 -0.20 -22.80 -24.42
C THR A 209 -0.14 -22.04 -23.10
N PRO A 210 -0.18 -22.74 -21.94
CA PRO A 210 -0.02 -22.08 -20.63
C PRO A 210 1.26 -21.21 -20.59
N PRO A 211 1.15 -19.88 -20.41
CA PRO A 211 2.31 -19.00 -20.40
C PRO A 211 3.21 -19.26 -19.19
N ASP A 212 4.53 -19.16 -19.41
CA ASP A 212 5.50 -19.12 -18.34
C ASP A 212 5.49 -17.73 -17.70
N VAL A 213 5.08 -17.65 -16.43
CA VAL A 213 4.97 -16.39 -15.67
C VAL A 213 5.96 -16.38 -14.52
N TRP A 214 6.76 -15.33 -14.39
CA TRP A 214 7.65 -15.13 -13.28
C TRP A 214 7.25 -13.87 -12.50
N ASP A 215 6.75 -14.06 -11.27
CA ASP A 215 6.60 -12.99 -10.30
C ASP A 215 7.92 -12.86 -9.53
N CYS A 216 8.77 -11.93 -9.96
CA CYS A 216 10.16 -11.88 -9.52
C CYS A 216 10.34 -11.24 -8.13
N CYS A 217 9.38 -10.41 -7.69
CA CYS A 217 9.33 -9.79 -6.36
C CYS A 217 8.02 -10.19 -5.65
N ALA A 218 7.77 -11.49 -5.55
CA ALA A 218 6.44 -12.03 -5.23
C ALA A 218 5.91 -11.67 -3.84
N ALA A 219 6.79 -11.27 -2.93
CA ALA A 219 6.41 -10.99 -1.54
C ALA A 219 5.51 -12.10 -0.98
N SER A 220 4.32 -11.76 -0.46
CA SER A 220 3.35 -12.73 0.05
C SER A 220 2.43 -13.34 -1.02
N GLY A 221 2.69 -13.14 -2.31
CA GLY A 221 2.00 -13.79 -3.43
C GLY A 221 0.69 -13.13 -3.88
N GLY A 222 0.42 -11.88 -3.50
CA GLY A 222 -0.82 -11.20 -3.89
C GLY A 222 -0.96 -11.03 -5.40
N LYS A 223 0.10 -10.61 -6.09
CA LYS A 223 0.16 -10.46 -7.55
C LYS A 223 0.18 -11.82 -8.26
N SER A 224 0.88 -12.81 -7.70
CA SER A 224 0.88 -14.19 -8.21
C SER A 224 -0.51 -14.81 -8.21
N ILE A 225 -1.28 -14.70 -7.09
CA ILE A 225 -2.67 -15.16 -7.02
C ILE A 225 -3.53 -14.44 -8.05
N MET A 226 -3.31 -13.13 -8.24
CA MET A 226 -4.01 -12.33 -9.24
C MET A 226 -3.69 -12.81 -10.67
N ALA A 227 -2.43 -13.07 -10.98
CA ALA A 227 -2.03 -13.59 -12.29
C ALA A 227 -2.68 -14.94 -12.59
N CYS A 228 -2.73 -15.88 -11.62
CA CYS A 228 -3.44 -17.15 -11.75
C CYS A 228 -4.94 -16.95 -12.02
N ASP A 229 -5.57 -15.98 -11.36
CA ASP A 229 -7.00 -15.70 -11.56
C ASP A 229 -7.31 -15.09 -12.92
N ILE A 230 -6.40 -14.29 -13.49
CA ILE A 230 -6.57 -13.60 -14.77
C ILE A 230 -6.24 -14.51 -15.95
N LEU A 231 -5.09 -15.19 -15.89
CA LEU A 231 -4.57 -15.98 -16.99
C LEU A 231 -5.00 -17.46 -16.95
N SER A 232 -5.66 -17.87 -15.87
CA SER A 232 -6.22 -19.20 -15.62
C SER A 232 -5.17 -20.32 -15.53
N HIS A 233 -4.64 -20.81 -16.64
CA HIS A 233 -3.62 -21.85 -16.69
C HIS A 233 -2.26 -21.23 -16.97
N ILE A 234 -1.35 -21.26 -15.99
CA ILE A 234 0.00 -20.67 -16.10
C ILE A 234 1.06 -21.60 -15.50
N ASN A 235 2.27 -21.56 -16.02
CA ASN A 235 3.46 -22.15 -15.39
C ASN A 235 4.08 -21.08 -14.48
N LEU A 236 3.69 -21.06 -13.20
CA LEU A 236 4.09 -20.03 -12.26
C LEU A 236 5.47 -20.29 -11.65
N MET A 237 6.33 -19.30 -11.74
CA MET A 237 7.57 -19.18 -10.98
C MET A 237 7.49 -17.96 -10.06
N VAL A 238 7.92 -18.09 -8.81
CA VAL A 238 7.95 -16.96 -7.85
C VAL A 238 9.31 -16.86 -7.18
N SER A 239 9.74 -15.65 -6.90
CA SER A 239 10.96 -15.41 -6.12
C SER A 239 10.82 -14.21 -5.18
N ASP A 240 11.55 -14.24 -4.08
CA ASP A 240 11.75 -13.11 -3.16
C ASP A 240 13.12 -13.30 -2.47
N ILE A 241 13.73 -12.21 -2.04
CA ILE A 241 15.00 -12.27 -1.30
C ILE A 241 14.81 -12.82 0.13
N ARG A 242 13.61 -12.72 0.68
CA ARG A 242 13.30 -13.05 2.07
C ARG A 242 12.65 -14.41 2.19
N GLN A 243 13.36 -15.39 2.74
CA GLN A 243 12.85 -16.74 2.96
C GLN A 243 11.55 -16.77 3.81
N SER A 244 11.47 -15.94 4.85
CA SER A 244 10.28 -15.88 5.73
C SER A 244 9.02 -15.44 4.99
N ILE A 245 9.17 -14.59 3.98
CA ILE A 245 8.05 -14.12 3.14
C ILE A 245 7.59 -15.22 2.20
N LEU A 246 8.51 -16.01 1.63
CA LEU A 246 8.15 -17.17 0.80
C LEU A 246 7.39 -18.24 1.60
N HIS A 247 7.68 -18.44 2.89
CA HIS A 247 6.87 -19.30 3.74
C HIS A 247 5.42 -18.78 3.89
N ASN A 248 5.25 -17.46 4.04
CA ASN A 248 3.91 -16.86 4.07
C ASN A 248 3.20 -17.01 2.71
N LEU A 249 3.92 -16.84 1.60
CA LEU A 249 3.39 -17.09 0.24
C LEU A 249 2.91 -18.53 0.10
N GLN A 250 3.70 -19.52 0.51
CA GLN A 250 3.34 -20.95 0.44
C GLN A 250 2.04 -21.23 1.20
N LYS A 251 1.88 -20.65 2.42
CA LYS A 251 0.64 -20.76 3.19
C LYS A 251 -0.54 -20.17 2.42
N ARG A 252 -0.40 -18.96 1.88
CA ARG A 252 -1.46 -18.31 1.11
C ARG A 252 -1.80 -19.05 -0.18
N PHE A 253 -0.81 -19.62 -0.89
CA PHE A 253 -1.05 -20.43 -2.08
C PHE A 253 -1.82 -21.71 -1.75
N LYS A 254 -1.52 -22.37 -0.61
CA LYS A 254 -2.31 -23.50 -0.12
C LYS A 254 -3.77 -23.09 0.12
N GLU A 255 -4.02 -21.96 0.77
CA GLU A 255 -5.36 -21.41 1.01
C GLU A 255 -6.06 -21.04 -0.30
N ALA A 256 -5.31 -20.51 -1.29
CA ALA A 256 -5.79 -20.14 -2.61
C ALA A 256 -5.97 -21.34 -3.56
N GLU A 257 -5.63 -22.56 -3.12
CA GLU A 257 -5.66 -23.80 -3.93
C GLU A 257 -4.72 -23.78 -5.13
N ILE A 258 -3.64 -22.97 -5.08
CA ILE A 258 -2.57 -22.96 -6.10
C ILE A 258 -1.55 -24.03 -5.72
N LYS A 259 -1.43 -25.08 -6.55
CA LYS A 259 -0.57 -26.25 -6.29
C LYS A 259 0.65 -26.29 -7.20
N ASP A 260 0.48 -25.87 -8.44
CA ASP A 260 1.51 -25.99 -9.48
C ASP A 260 2.28 -24.67 -9.62
N TYR A 261 3.39 -24.58 -8.91
CA TYR A 261 4.32 -23.46 -8.98
C TYR A 261 5.72 -23.87 -8.53
N ASN A 262 6.72 -23.11 -8.96
CA ASN A 262 8.09 -23.24 -8.47
C ASN A 262 8.47 -21.97 -7.71
N SER A 263 9.31 -22.11 -6.68
CA SER A 263 9.76 -20.97 -5.88
C SER A 263 11.25 -21.07 -5.57
N PHE A 264 11.93 -19.92 -5.54
CA PHE A 264 13.33 -19.85 -5.13
C PHE A 264 13.64 -18.52 -4.42
N ILE A 265 14.70 -18.53 -3.60
CA ILE A 265 15.20 -17.32 -2.96
C ILE A 265 16.22 -16.68 -3.91
N ALA A 266 16.05 -15.40 -4.22
CA ALA A 266 16.99 -14.69 -5.06
C ALA A 266 17.18 -13.23 -4.63
N ASP A 267 18.43 -12.81 -4.61
CA ASP A 267 18.81 -11.42 -4.67
C ASP A 267 18.87 -11.01 -6.16
N LEU A 268 17.88 -10.23 -6.58
CA LEU A 268 17.72 -9.79 -7.97
C LEU A 268 18.76 -8.74 -8.39
N THR A 269 19.57 -8.22 -7.48
CA THR A 269 20.71 -7.37 -7.82
C THR A 269 21.92 -8.19 -8.31
N ASN A 270 21.86 -9.51 -8.15
CA ASN A 270 22.93 -10.43 -8.52
C ASN A 270 22.50 -11.40 -9.64
N TYR A 271 22.88 -11.10 -10.88
CA TYR A 271 22.57 -11.94 -12.04
C TYR A 271 22.98 -13.41 -11.87
N LYS A 272 24.18 -13.68 -11.29
CA LYS A 272 24.65 -15.07 -11.08
C LYS A 272 23.72 -15.85 -10.15
N ASN A 273 23.13 -15.18 -9.16
CA ASN A 273 22.18 -15.79 -8.22
C ASN A 273 20.90 -16.18 -8.95
N ILE A 274 20.39 -15.32 -9.83
CA ILE A 274 19.20 -15.59 -10.65
C ILE A 274 19.48 -16.75 -11.63
N HIS A 275 20.57 -16.64 -12.39
CA HIS A 275 20.95 -17.65 -13.41
C HIS A 275 21.20 -19.04 -12.79
N LYS A 276 21.74 -19.12 -11.58
CA LYS A 276 21.91 -20.39 -10.85
C LYS A 276 20.58 -21.12 -10.64
N ASN A 277 19.49 -20.39 -10.44
CA ASN A 277 18.14 -20.97 -10.20
C ASN A 277 17.35 -21.18 -11.47
N LEU A 278 17.49 -20.31 -12.47
CA LEU A 278 16.67 -20.33 -13.69
C LEU A 278 17.40 -20.94 -14.89
N GLY A 279 18.75 -20.96 -14.91
CA GLY A 279 19.50 -21.33 -16.10
C GLY A 279 19.12 -20.42 -17.28
N ASP A 280 18.85 -21.03 -18.42
CA ASP A 280 18.44 -20.35 -19.65
C ASP A 280 16.91 -20.22 -19.79
N LYS A 281 16.14 -20.54 -18.75
CA LYS A 281 14.67 -20.45 -18.78
C LYS A 281 14.26 -19.01 -19.08
N LYS A 282 13.29 -18.88 -19.99
CA LYS A 282 12.68 -17.59 -20.37
C LYS A 282 11.18 -17.61 -20.06
N PHE A 283 10.61 -16.42 -19.89
CA PHE A 283 9.23 -16.23 -19.47
C PHE A 283 8.43 -15.43 -20.50
N ASP A 284 7.17 -15.78 -20.66
CA ASP A 284 6.21 -15.03 -21.48
C ASP A 284 5.78 -13.73 -20.76
N VAL A 285 5.72 -13.78 -19.42
CA VAL A 285 5.41 -12.64 -18.57
C VAL A 285 6.35 -12.59 -17.39
N ILE A 286 6.94 -11.44 -17.15
CA ILE A 286 7.65 -11.13 -15.90
C ILE A 286 6.88 -10.03 -15.17
N ILE A 287 6.44 -10.32 -13.93
CA ILE A 287 5.82 -9.34 -13.03
C ILE A 287 6.91 -8.87 -12.08
N CYS A 288 7.22 -7.59 -12.13
CA CYS A 288 8.20 -6.93 -11.26
C CYS A 288 7.47 -5.89 -10.39
N ASP A 289 6.84 -6.36 -9.29
CA ASP A 289 6.30 -5.48 -8.23
C ASP A 289 7.48 -5.05 -7.36
N ALA A 290 8.22 -4.04 -7.86
CA ALA A 290 9.56 -3.71 -7.39
C ALA A 290 9.58 -3.14 -5.97
N PRO A 291 10.58 -3.48 -5.15
CA PRO A 291 10.81 -2.78 -3.89
C PRO A 291 10.91 -1.28 -4.13
N CYS A 292 10.18 -0.51 -3.33
CA CYS A 292 10.05 0.95 -3.50
C CYS A 292 9.84 1.64 -2.15
N SER A 293 9.83 2.97 -2.14
CA SER A 293 9.57 3.79 -0.95
C SER A 293 8.23 3.49 -0.28
N GLY A 294 7.26 2.95 -1.03
CA GLY A 294 5.91 2.75 -0.55
C GLY A 294 5.11 4.03 -0.38
N SER A 295 5.58 5.17 -0.90
CA SER A 295 5.03 6.50 -0.65
C SER A 295 3.55 6.66 -1.06
N GLY A 296 3.07 5.88 -2.01
CA GLY A 296 1.66 5.80 -2.38
C GLY A 296 0.76 5.10 -1.34
N THR A 297 1.35 4.45 -0.34
CA THR A 297 0.64 3.72 0.72
C THR A 297 0.75 4.39 2.10
N TRP A 298 1.43 5.53 2.21
CA TRP A 298 1.70 6.17 3.51
C TRP A 298 0.43 6.66 4.22
N SER A 299 -0.71 6.75 3.54
CA SER A 299 -2.00 6.94 4.23
C SER A 299 -2.32 5.79 5.21
N ARG A 300 -1.70 4.59 5.05
CA ARG A 300 -1.81 3.45 5.98
C ARG A 300 -0.72 3.45 7.05
N THR A 301 0.43 4.06 6.75
CA THR A 301 1.60 4.19 7.62
C THR A 301 2.04 5.65 7.69
N PRO A 302 1.17 6.54 8.26
CA PRO A 302 1.40 8.00 8.18
C PRO A 302 2.63 8.47 8.95
N GLU A 303 3.21 7.64 9.80
CA GLU A 303 4.51 7.91 10.43
C GLU A 303 5.63 8.12 9.39
N GLN A 304 5.51 7.56 8.20
CA GLN A 304 6.47 7.76 7.11
C GLN A 304 6.57 9.22 6.67
N LEU A 305 5.48 10.00 6.76
CA LEU A 305 5.50 11.44 6.48
C LEU A 305 6.52 12.21 7.35
N THR A 306 6.87 11.65 8.51
CA THR A 306 7.80 12.27 9.47
C THR A 306 9.18 11.62 9.44
N PHE A 307 9.27 10.31 9.22
CA PHE A 307 10.50 9.54 9.43
C PHE A 307 11.18 9.05 8.15
N PHE A 308 10.54 9.18 6.99
CA PHE A 308 11.17 8.78 5.73
C PHE A 308 12.34 9.70 5.39
N ASN A 309 13.46 9.11 4.99
CA ASN A 309 14.65 9.85 4.58
C ASN A 309 14.65 10.03 3.05
N LYS A 310 14.85 11.27 2.59
CA LYS A 310 14.91 11.62 1.16
C LYS A 310 15.97 10.79 0.39
N ASP A 311 17.08 10.46 1.01
CA ASP A 311 18.16 9.67 0.38
C ASP A 311 17.71 8.26 -0.03
N GLU A 312 16.64 7.73 0.62
CA GLU A 312 16.08 6.42 0.26
C GLU A 312 15.47 6.42 -1.15
N ILE A 313 14.99 7.57 -1.65
CA ILE A 313 14.46 7.70 -3.02
C ILE A 313 15.52 7.27 -4.04
N THR A 314 16.74 7.81 -3.91
CA THR A 314 17.87 7.46 -4.78
C THR A 314 18.28 5.99 -4.62
N LYS A 315 18.26 5.47 -3.40
CA LYS A 315 18.58 4.05 -3.15
C LYS A 315 17.58 3.12 -3.82
N TYR A 316 16.27 3.42 -3.71
CA TYR A 316 15.24 2.63 -4.38
C TYR A 316 15.34 2.72 -5.91
N ASN A 317 15.58 3.90 -6.49
CA ASN A 317 15.80 4.03 -7.92
C ASN A 317 16.96 3.14 -8.40
N ASN A 318 18.11 3.18 -7.72
CA ASN A 318 19.26 2.34 -8.07
C ASN A 318 18.96 0.84 -7.93
N LEU A 319 18.24 0.45 -6.89
CA LEU A 319 17.81 -0.93 -6.66
C LEU A 319 16.89 -1.40 -7.80
N GLN A 320 15.92 -0.60 -8.18
CA GLN A 320 14.96 -0.90 -9.25
C GLN A 320 15.66 -1.03 -10.61
N ARG A 321 16.61 -0.14 -10.93
CA ARG A 321 17.47 -0.27 -12.13
C ARG A 321 18.24 -1.57 -12.14
N SER A 322 18.83 -1.94 -11.03
CA SER A 322 19.57 -3.20 -10.90
C SER A 322 18.65 -4.42 -11.08
N ILE A 323 17.48 -4.42 -10.47
CA ILE A 323 16.48 -5.49 -10.62
C ILE A 323 16.06 -5.62 -12.09
N CYS A 324 15.66 -4.53 -12.75
CA CYS A 324 15.28 -4.54 -14.16
C CYS A 324 16.41 -5.05 -15.05
N THR A 325 17.65 -4.60 -14.82
CA THR A 325 18.83 -5.04 -15.56
C THR A 325 19.02 -6.55 -15.50
N ASN A 326 18.77 -7.16 -14.36
CA ASN A 326 19.03 -8.58 -14.14
C ASN A 326 17.83 -9.49 -14.44
N THR A 327 16.61 -8.95 -14.50
CA THR A 327 15.38 -9.75 -14.74
C THR A 327 14.90 -9.71 -16.19
N ILE A 328 14.99 -8.56 -16.85
CA ILE A 328 14.55 -8.40 -18.26
C ILE A 328 15.24 -9.39 -19.21
N PRO A 329 16.52 -9.75 -19.05
CA PRO A 329 17.17 -10.76 -19.90
C PRO A 329 16.49 -12.14 -19.91
N PHE A 330 15.64 -12.44 -18.93
CA PHE A 330 14.86 -13.69 -18.86
C PHE A 330 13.50 -13.61 -19.58
N LEU A 331 13.19 -12.50 -20.24
CA LEU A 331 11.97 -12.35 -21.05
C LEU A 331 12.13 -13.05 -22.40
N LYS A 332 11.08 -13.75 -22.86
CA LYS A 332 11.01 -14.28 -24.23
C LYS A 332 10.78 -13.15 -25.23
N LYS A 333 11.25 -13.32 -26.46
CA LYS A 333 10.85 -12.44 -27.55
C LYS A 333 9.33 -12.50 -27.73
N GLY A 334 8.66 -11.35 -27.87
CA GLY A 334 7.20 -11.23 -27.87
C GLY A 334 6.55 -11.21 -26.48
N GLY A 335 7.32 -11.50 -25.41
CA GLY A 335 6.84 -11.52 -24.03
C GLY A 335 6.63 -10.14 -23.43
N TYR A 336 6.06 -10.10 -22.23
CA TYR A 336 5.65 -8.89 -21.53
C TYR A 336 6.39 -8.72 -20.19
N PHE A 337 6.91 -7.52 -19.96
CA PHE A 337 7.48 -7.11 -18.68
C PHE A 337 6.54 -6.10 -18.01
N LEU A 338 5.96 -6.46 -16.87
CA LEU A 338 5.08 -5.60 -16.08
C LEU A 338 5.86 -5.05 -14.89
N TYR A 339 6.21 -3.77 -14.95
CA TYR A 339 6.85 -3.02 -13.87
C TYR A 339 5.77 -2.36 -13.01
N ILE A 340 5.85 -2.53 -11.68
CA ILE A 340 4.88 -1.97 -10.72
C ILE A 340 5.63 -1.39 -9.53
N THR A 341 5.14 -0.26 -9.01
CA THR A 341 5.51 0.28 -7.70
C THR A 341 4.27 0.76 -6.94
N CYS A 342 4.37 0.85 -5.63
CA CYS A 342 3.45 1.63 -4.80
C CYS A 342 4.09 2.96 -4.38
N SER A 343 4.82 3.60 -5.30
CA SER A 343 5.46 4.90 -5.11
C SER A 343 4.74 6.01 -5.87
N VAL A 344 4.83 7.22 -5.34
CA VAL A 344 4.41 8.46 -6.00
C VAL A 344 5.58 9.26 -6.55
N PHE A 345 6.81 8.77 -6.38
CA PHE A 345 8.01 9.48 -6.78
C PHE A 345 8.35 9.23 -8.25
N LYS A 346 8.57 10.30 -9.00
CA LYS A 346 8.97 10.27 -10.42
C LYS A 346 10.19 9.39 -10.65
N SER A 347 11.18 9.49 -9.77
CA SER A 347 12.42 8.74 -9.88
C SER A 347 12.23 7.22 -9.80
N GLU A 348 11.22 6.74 -9.07
CA GLU A 348 10.88 5.32 -8.96
C GLU A 348 9.90 4.84 -10.06
N ASN A 349 9.27 5.78 -10.77
CA ASN A 349 8.22 5.54 -11.75
C ASN A 349 8.70 5.89 -13.18
N GLU A 350 8.49 7.11 -13.63
CA GLU A 350 8.77 7.55 -14.99
C GLU A 350 10.25 7.41 -15.36
N ASP A 351 11.18 7.71 -14.43
CA ASP A 351 12.61 7.61 -14.70
C ASP A 351 13.08 6.15 -14.87
N ILE A 352 12.41 5.19 -14.23
CA ILE A 352 12.65 3.76 -14.47
C ILE A 352 12.08 3.33 -15.82
N VAL A 353 10.91 3.85 -16.21
CA VAL A 353 10.35 3.59 -17.56
C VAL A 353 11.31 4.07 -18.64
N GLU A 354 11.82 5.29 -18.53
CA GLU A 354 12.81 5.82 -19.49
C GLU A 354 14.12 5.01 -19.48
N PHE A 355 14.60 4.60 -18.30
CA PHE A 355 15.74 3.71 -18.20
C PHE A 355 15.52 2.39 -18.95
N ILE A 356 14.36 1.73 -18.77
CA ILE A 356 14.03 0.48 -19.46
C ILE A 356 14.01 0.68 -20.98
N LYS A 357 13.37 1.74 -21.47
CA LYS A 357 13.30 2.07 -22.91
C LYS A 357 14.68 2.30 -23.54
N LEU A 358 15.58 2.94 -22.80
CA LEU A 358 16.92 3.28 -23.30
C LEU A 358 17.90 2.10 -23.25
N GLN A 359 17.74 1.18 -22.28
CA GLN A 359 18.69 0.09 -22.07
C GLN A 359 18.29 -1.22 -22.75
N PHE A 360 17.00 -1.40 -23.05
CA PHE A 360 16.48 -2.66 -23.56
C PHE A 360 15.64 -2.46 -24.82
N LEU A 361 15.59 -3.48 -25.67
CA LEU A 361 14.73 -3.50 -26.87
C LEU A 361 13.27 -3.80 -26.49
N LEU A 362 12.73 -3.01 -25.55
CA LEU A 362 11.35 -3.13 -25.09
C LEU A 362 10.53 -1.93 -25.57
N THR A 363 9.34 -2.21 -26.12
CA THR A 363 8.36 -1.19 -26.47
C THR A 363 7.40 -0.98 -25.30
N LEU A 364 7.24 0.26 -24.84
CA LEU A 364 6.23 0.62 -23.87
C LEU A 364 4.83 0.46 -24.48
N VAL A 365 4.02 -0.43 -23.90
CA VAL A 365 2.63 -0.67 -24.35
C VAL A 365 1.67 0.25 -23.63
N LYS A 366 1.80 0.36 -22.32
CA LYS A 366 0.95 1.23 -21.47
C LYS A 366 1.72 1.63 -20.21
N MET A 367 1.49 2.85 -19.75
CA MET A 367 1.98 3.36 -18.47
C MET A 367 0.83 4.12 -17.80
N GLU A 368 0.66 3.92 -16.49
CA GLU A 368 -0.43 4.56 -15.75
C GLU A 368 -0.04 4.80 -14.28
N LEU A 369 -0.27 6.03 -13.82
CA LEU A 369 -0.30 6.35 -12.40
C LEU A 369 -1.75 6.22 -11.90
N LEU A 370 -2.00 5.21 -11.08
CA LEU A 370 -3.31 4.89 -10.50
C LEU A 370 -3.53 5.74 -9.24
N LYS A 371 -4.27 6.84 -9.35
CA LYS A 371 -4.48 7.86 -8.31
C LYS A 371 -5.41 7.38 -7.21
N GLY A 372 -4.91 6.55 -6.29
CA GLY A 372 -5.69 5.99 -5.19
C GLY A 372 -6.16 7.04 -4.18
N TYR A 373 -5.44 8.14 -4.04
CA TYR A 373 -5.78 9.21 -3.11
C TYR A 373 -7.18 9.83 -3.37
N GLU A 374 -7.68 9.78 -4.61
CA GLU A 374 -9.04 10.22 -4.94
C GLU A 374 -10.12 9.24 -4.45
N MET A 375 -9.78 7.99 -4.18
CA MET A 375 -10.69 6.87 -3.89
C MET A 375 -10.50 6.25 -2.50
N LYS A 376 -9.75 6.89 -1.61
CA LYS A 376 -9.34 6.34 -0.28
C LYS A 376 -8.61 5.00 -0.41
N ALA A 377 -7.81 4.86 -1.47
CA ALA A 377 -7.02 3.69 -1.84
C ALA A 377 -5.53 4.06 -1.92
N ASP A 378 -4.68 3.07 -2.11
CA ASP A 378 -3.25 3.28 -2.33
C ASP A 378 -3.01 3.84 -3.73
N THR A 379 -2.05 4.77 -3.87
CA THR A 379 -1.58 5.23 -5.17
C THR A 379 -0.51 4.29 -5.66
N MET A 380 -0.63 3.84 -6.91
CA MET A 380 0.29 2.88 -7.52
C MET A 380 0.69 3.34 -8.91
N PHE A 381 1.82 2.85 -9.36
CA PHE A 381 2.29 3.04 -10.72
C PHE A 381 2.46 1.68 -11.40
N ALA A 382 2.11 1.60 -12.69
CA ALA A 382 2.33 0.41 -13.48
C ALA A 382 2.72 0.76 -14.92
N ALA A 383 3.68 0.03 -15.47
CA ALA A 383 4.11 0.13 -16.86
C ALA A 383 4.27 -1.27 -17.48
N LEU A 384 3.59 -1.49 -18.60
CA LEU A 384 3.69 -2.71 -19.37
C LEU A 384 4.57 -2.49 -20.59
N PHE A 385 5.56 -3.34 -20.75
CA PHE A 385 6.45 -3.37 -21.91
C PHE A 385 6.30 -4.69 -22.68
N ARG A 386 6.60 -4.65 -23.96
CA ARG A 386 6.68 -5.82 -24.82
C ARG A 386 8.08 -5.95 -25.44
N PHE A 387 8.64 -7.13 -25.43
CA PHE A 387 9.90 -7.42 -26.13
C PHE A 387 9.62 -7.65 -27.62
N CYS A 388 10.23 -6.85 -28.48
CA CYS A 388 10.06 -6.92 -29.94
C CYS A 388 10.92 -7.99 -30.60
#